data_025edc9ea63331cb38d7aa619978688d
#
_entry.id   025edc9ea63331cb38d7aa619978688d
#
_cell.length_a   1.000
_cell.length_b   1.000
_cell.length_c   1.000
_cell.angle_alpha   90.00
_cell.angle_beta   90.00
_cell.angle_gamma   90.00
#
_symmetry.space_group_name_H-M   'P 1'
#
loop_
_entity.id
_entity.type
_entity.pdbx_description
1 polymer ?
#
loop_
_entity_poly.entity_id
_entity_poly.type
_entity_poly.pdbx_seq_one_letter_code
_entity_poly.pdbx_strand_id
1 'polypeptide(L)'
;MKRLLKLVALAGLLGACVNQKDHDALVARTSQLEQDLQKSRGELQQARNDLEATRQRLDNALRANADSSSDLISSKTRINELAGKVDEAQHGVEELKKDVAQSRTEIYARIDDLKRTQQPAAAPPPPTPIPQDKTAHFTALEAAYGKKDWPAVRALGPEFVNRYPQDDKADDALFYVGDADLQDGRPTSSLGQMNKLLKMFPRSNVLDRALFDMGEAYLMLHDCTNAKLAYEACEKRYPKEKIGQDAKAKLATIAKNPPGLCAPP
;
A
#
# COMPACT_ATOMS: atom_id res chain seq x y z
N MET A 1 -102.47 -40.86 51.44
CA MET A 1 -101.36 -40.75 50.51
C MET A 1 -101.26 -39.40 49.78
N LYS A 2 -102.33 -38.72 49.35
CA LYS A 2 -102.31 -37.42 48.65
C LYS A 2 -101.74 -36.21 49.49
N ARG A 3 -101.79 -36.22 50.83
CA ARG A 3 -101.33 -35.14 51.65
C ARG A 3 -99.81 -35.25 51.94
N LEU A 4 -99.16 -36.42 51.95
CA LEU A 4 -97.75 -36.63 52.09
C LEU A 4 -96.99 -36.20 50.82
N LEU A 5 -97.59 -36.44 49.67
CA LEU A 5 -97.02 -36.07 48.37
C LEU A 5 -96.91 -34.55 48.17
N LYS A 6 -97.80 -33.76 48.78
CA LYS A 6 -97.78 -32.30 48.74
C LYS A 6 -96.80 -31.70 49.70
N LEU A 7 -96.48 -32.34 50.77
CA LEU A 7 -95.46 -31.91 51.74
C LEU A 7 -94.04 -32.15 51.24
N VAL A 8 -93.80 -33.26 50.51
CA VAL A 8 -92.52 -33.54 49.93
C VAL A 8 -92.24 -32.61 48.71
N ALA A 9 -93.30 -32.24 47.98
CA ALA A 9 -93.14 -31.28 46.84
C ALA A 9 -92.88 -29.82 47.36
N LEU A 10 -93.38 -29.47 48.54
CA LEU A 10 -93.17 -28.14 49.17
C LEU A 10 -91.80 -28.01 49.82
N ALA A 11 -91.22 -29.10 50.37
CA ALA A 11 -89.92 -29.15 50.96
C ALA A 11 -88.80 -29.08 49.87
N GLY A 12 -89.06 -29.57 48.69
CA GLY A 12 -88.10 -29.47 47.52
C GLY A 12 -87.96 -28.06 46.95
N LEU A 13 -88.96 -27.17 47.24
CA LEU A 13 -88.88 -25.79 46.72
C LEU A 13 -88.18 -24.79 47.68
N LEU A 14 -87.91 -25.19 48.89
CA LEU A 14 -87.25 -24.37 49.89
C LEU A 14 -85.71 -24.50 49.90
N GLY A 15 -85.16 -25.48 49.14
CA GLY A 15 -83.72 -25.69 49.09
C GLY A 15 -83.02 -24.92 47.94
N ALA A 16 -83.76 -24.13 47.14
CA ALA A 16 -83.20 -23.48 45.91
C ALA A 16 -83.08 -21.95 46.01
N CYS A 17 -83.14 -21.40 47.23
CA CYS A 17 -82.91 -19.97 47.45
C CYS A 17 -81.40 -19.72 47.75
N VAL A 18 -80.54 -19.97 46.86
CA VAL A 18 -79.29 -19.23 46.83
C VAL A 18 -79.68 -17.78 46.61
N ASN A 19 -79.32 -16.92 47.60
CA ASN A 19 -79.57 -15.49 47.48
C ASN A 19 -78.94 -14.97 46.14
N GLN A 20 -79.80 -14.47 45.24
CA GLN A 20 -79.40 -14.04 43.98
C GLN A 20 -78.21 -13.07 44.01
N LYS A 21 -78.14 -12.23 45.04
CA LYS A 21 -77.03 -11.31 45.29
C LYS A 21 -75.73 -12.04 45.55
N ASP A 22 -75.77 -13.15 46.32
CA ASP A 22 -74.55 -13.93 46.61
C ASP A 22 -74.06 -14.72 45.39
N HIS A 23 -75.04 -15.20 44.53
CA HIS A 23 -74.75 -15.84 43.28
C HIS A 23 -74.09 -14.84 42.28
N ASP A 24 -74.70 -13.66 42.14
CA ASP A 24 -74.20 -12.62 41.27
C ASP A 24 -72.82 -12.12 41.73
N ALA A 25 -72.61 -11.98 43.01
CA ALA A 25 -71.31 -11.65 43.62
C ALA A 25 -70.24 -12.72 43.38
N LEU A 26 -70.63 -14.01 43.43
CA LEU A 26 -69.74 -15.14 43.14
C LEU A 26 -69.36 -15.20 41.63
N VAL A 27 -70.35 -14.99 40.79
CA VAL A 27 -70.15 -14.93 39.33
C VAL A 27 -69.19 -13.76 38.94
N ALA A 28 -69.40 -12.58 39.53
CA ALA A 28 -68.57 -11.44 39.36
C ALA A 28 -67.13 -11.72 39.81
N ARG A 29 -66.96 -12.38 40.94
CA ARG A 29 -65.66 -12.73 41.51
C ARG A 29 -64.93 -13.81 40.71
N THR A 30 -65.63 -14.80 40.18
CA THR A 30 -65.07 -15.82 39.28
C THR A 30 -64.64 -15.19 37.98
N SER A 31 -65.44 -14.31 37.37
CA SER A 31 -65.07 -13.56 36.17
C SER A 31 -63.81 -12.68 36.37
N GLN A 32 -63.75 -12.02 37.52
CA GLN A 32 -62.56 -11.23 37.90
C GLN A 32 -61.31 -12.10 38.05
N LEU A 33 -61.42 -13.24 38.71
CA LEU A 33 -60.28 -14.20 38.86
C LEU A 33 -59.88 -14.79 37.51
N GLU A 34 -60.80 -15.05 36.61
CA GLU A 34 -60.50 -15.51 35.24
C GLU A 34 -59.73 -14.45 34.48
N GLN A 35 -60.14 -13.17 34.58
CA GLN A 35 -59.42 -12.05 33.94
C GLN A 35 -57.99 -11.88 34.54
N ASP A 36 -57.89 -11.93 35.86
CA ASP A 36 -56.61 -11.82 36.53
C ASP A 36 -55.65 -12.99 36.17
N LEU A 37 -56.25 -14.22 36.08
CA LEU A 37 -55.48 -15.39 35.65
C LEU A 37 -55.01 -15.25 34.20
N GLN A 38 -55.89 -14.74 33.30
CA GLN A 38 -55.53 -14.52 31.90
C GLN A 38 -54.45 -13.44 31.75
N LYS A 39 -54.56 -12.35 32.51
CA LYS A 39 -53.54 -11.31 32.58
C LYS A 39 -52.21 -11.86 33.09
N SER A 40 -52.21 -12.60 34.19
CA SER A 40 -51.00 -13.23 34.74
C SER A 40 -50.36 -14.24 33.77
N ARG A 41 -51.17 -15.00 33.04
CA ARG A 41 -50.66 -15.89 31.99
C ARG A 41 -50.02 -15.10 30.86
N GLY A 42 -50.60 -13.97 30.45
CA GLY A 42 -50.01 -13.07 29.44
C GLY A 42 -48.69 -12.48 29.90
N GLU A 43 -48.62 -11.98 31.12
CA GLU A 43 -47.40 -11.46 31.75
C GLU A 43 -46.29 -12.53 31.84
N LEU A 44 -46.65 -13.75 32.24
CA LEU A 44 -45.74 -14.88 32.30
C LEU A 44 -45.20 -15.26 30.91
N GLN A 45 -46.06 -15.26 29.90
CA GLN A 45 -45.63 -15.55 28.54
C GLN A 45 -44.69 -14.45 28.02
N GLN A 46 -44.99 -13.18 28.28
CA GLN A 46 -44.12 -12.08 27.92
C GLN A 46 -42.78 -12.17 28.64
N ALA A 47 -42.74 -12.44 29.94
CA ALA A 47 -41.52 -12.64 30.70
C ALA A 47 -40.65 -13.80 30.14
N ARG A 48 -41.31 -14.89 29.69
CA ARG A 48 -40.62 -16.01 29.02
C ARG A 48 -39.99 -15.59 27.67
N ASN A 49 -40.73 -14.83 26.86
CA ASN A 49 -40.21 -14.32 25.61
C ASN A 49 -39.03 -13.35 25.80
N ASP A 50 -39.14 -12.47 26.80
CA ASP A 50 -38.08 -11.53 27.18
C ASP A 50 -36.81 -12.25 27.68
N LEU A 51 -37.01 -13.30 28.46
CA LEU A 51 -35.93 -14.16 28.95
C LEU A 51 -35.21 -14.85 27.78
N GLU A 52 -35.96 -15.42 26.84
CA GLU A 52 -35.40 -16.07 25.68
C GLU A 52 -34.64 -15.07 24.77
N ALA A 53 -35.23 -13.91 24.54
CA ALA A 53 -34.55 -12.84 23.77
C ALA A 53 -33.25 -12.38 24.47
N THR A 54 -33.26 -12.27 25.80
CA THR A 54 -32.07 -11.89 26.58
C THR A 54 -31.03 -12.99 26.53
N ARG A 55 -31.42 -14.24 26.58
CA ARG A 55 -30.54 -15.40 26.43
C ARG A 55 -29.88 -15.42 25.08
N GLN A 56 -30.61 -15.19 23.99
CA GLN A 56 -30.06 -15.10 22.62
C GLN A 56 -29.06 -13.93 22.50
N ARG A 57 -29.38 -12.76 23.08
CA ARG A 57 -28.45 -11.62 23.10
C ARG A 57 -27.16 -11.94 23.85
N LEU A 58 -27.26 -12.64 24.98
CA LEU A 58 -26.10 -13.07 25.75
C LEU A 58 -25.24 -14.05 24.96
N ASP A 59 -25.85 -15.05 24.33
CA ASP A 59 -25.13 -16.03 23.49
C ASP A 59 -24.41 -15.35 22.32
N ASN A 60 -25.07 -14.39 21.65
CA ASN A 60 -24.44 -13.63 20.58
C ASN A 60 -23.28 -12.75 21.10
N ALA A 61 -23.45 -12.12 22.25
CA ALA A 61 -22.38 -11.33 22.87
C ALA A 61 -21.18 -12.19 23.28
N LEU A 62 -21.44 -13.40 23.81
CA LEU A 62 -20.36 -14.34 24.16
C LEU A 62 -19.59 -14.82 22.94
N ARG A 63 -20.30 -15.12 21.84
CA ARG A 63 -19.64 -15.48 20.54
C ARG A 63 -18.82 -14.33 20.01
N ALA A 64 -19.37 -13.12 19.93
CA ALA A 64 -18.65 -11.94 19.47
C ALA A 64 -17.39 -11.64 20.33
N ASN A 65 -17.48 -11.87 21.64
CA ASN A 65 -16.33 -11.71 22.53
C ASN A 65 -15.28 -12.79 22.32
N ALA A 66 -15.68 -14.05 22.04
CA ALA A 66 -14.76 -15.14 21.69
C ALA A 66 -14.06 -14.86 20.36
N ASP A 67 -14.79 -14.40 19.34
CA ASP A 67 -14.24 -14.02 18.04
C ASP A 67 -13.25 -12.86 18.18
N SER A 68 -13.62 -11.81 18.93
CA SER A 68 -12.72 -10.68 19.20
C SER A 68 -11.45 -11.11 19.96
N SER A 69 -11.56 -12.04 20.89
CA SER A 69 -10.39 -12.60 21.59
C SER A 69 -9.48 -13.38 20.65
N SER A 70 -10.04 -14.15 19.71
CA SER A 70 -9.29 -14.86 18.68
C SER A 70 -8.55 -13.91 17.75
N ASP A 71 -9.23 -12.82 17.33
CA ASP A 71 -8.63 -11.78 16.49
C ASP A 71 -7.48 -11.05 17.19
N LEU A 72 -7.63 -10.78 18.49
CA LEU A 72 -6.56 -10.20 19.30
C LEU A 72 -5.33 -11.11 19.38
N ILE A 73 -5.52 -12.43 19.57
CA ILE A 73 -4.43 -13.41 19.58
C ILE A 73 -3.75 -13.45 18.21
N SER A 74 -4.52 -13.50 17.13
CA SER A 74 -4.02 -13.47 15.77
C SER A 74 -3.21 -12.20 15.48
N SER A 75 -3.74 -11.04 15.88
CA SER A 75 -3.07 -9.75 15.73
C SER A 75 -1.76 -9.70 16.51
N LYS A 76 -1.76 -10.19 17.76
CA LYS A 76 -0.54 -10.28 18.57
C LYS A 76 0.52 -11.18 17.92
N THR A 77 0.11 -12.29 17.34
CA THR A 77 1.03 -13.18 16.60
C THR A 77 1.65 -12.46 15.40
N ARG A 78 0.83 -11.74 14.62
CA ARG A 78 1.32 -10.93 13.48
C ARG A 78 2.27 -9.82 13.91
N ILE A 79 1.98 -9.16 15.02
CA ILE A 79 2.86 -8.11 15.57
C ILE A 79 4.23 -8.72 15.95
N ASN A 80 4.25 -9.88 16.58
CA ASN A 80 5.50 -10.55 16.96
C ASN A 80 6.29 -11.00 15.70
N GLU A 81 5.59 -11.50 14.67
CA GLU A 81 6.24 -11.87 13.40
C GLU A 81 6.83 -10.62 12.69
N LEU A 82 6.07 -9.51 12.67
CA LEU A 82 6.57 -8.26 12.10
C LEU A 82 7.75 -7.69 12.88
N ALA A 83 7.72 -7.77 14.21
CA ALA A 83 8.85 -7.37 15.05
C ALA A 83 10.10 -8.20 14.72
N GLY A 84 9.97 -9.51 14.56
CA GLY A 84 11.08 -10.36 14.14
C GLY A 84 11.64 -9.99 12.76
N LYS A 85 10.77 -9.69 11.79
CA LYS A 85 11.20 -9.22 10.46
C LYS A 85 11.89 -7.85 10.50
N VAL A 86 11.46 -6.97 11.40
CA VAL A 86 12.12 -5.67 11.60
C VAL A 86 13.51 -5.85 12.19
N ASP A 87 13.66 -6.73 13.18
CA ASP A 87 14.97 -7.04 13.77
C ASP A 87 15.91 -7.66 12.74
N GLU A 88 15.44 -8.59 11.92
CA GLU A 88 16.20 -9.20 10.83
C GLU A 88 16.63 -8.15 9.78
N ALA A 89 15.71 -7.26 9.39
CA ALA A 89 16.01 -6.18 8.47
C ALA A 89 17.03 -5.18 9.05
N GLN A 90 16.94 -4.85 10.34
CA GLN A 90 17.91 -3.99 11.02
C GLN A 90 19.29 -4.65 11.04
N HIS A 91 19.36 -5.95 11.31
CA HIS A 91 20.62 -6.69 11.29
C HIS A 91 21.24 -6.69 9.89
N GLY A 92 20.44 -6.93 8.84
CA GLY A 92 20.87 -6.84 7.45
C GLY A 92 21.37 -5.45 7.05
N VAL A 93 20.73 -4.39 7.55
CA VAL A 93 21.20 -3.01 7.32
C VAL A 93 22.56 -2.74 8.00
N GLU A 94 22.78 -3.24 9.21
CA GLU A 94 24.06 -3.09 9.89
C GLU A 94 25.18 -3.90 9.19
N GLU A 95 24.88 -5.09 8.71
CA GLU A 95 25.80 -5.89 7.91
C GLU A 95 26.16 -5.18 6.60
N LEU A 96 25.15 -4.68 5.88
CA LEU A 96 25.36 -3.91 4.65
C LEU A 96 26.20 -2.64 4.89
N LYS A 97 26.01 -1.94 6.01
CA LYS A 97 26.85 -0.79 6.38
C LYS A 97 28.31 -1.19 6.55
N LYS A 98 28.58 -2.34 7.17
CA LYS A 98 29.95 -2.86 7.32
C LYS A 98 30.57 -3.17 5.96
N ASP A 99 29.83 -3.87 5.09
CA ASP A 99 30.27 -4.23 3.75
C ASP A 99 30.57 -2.98 2.89
N VAL A 100 29.68 -1.98 2.96
CA VAL A 100 29.90 -0.70 2.28
C VAL A 100 31.13 0.02 2.82
N ALA A 101 31.34 0.03 4.14
CA ALA A 101 32.51 0.63 4.74
C ALA A 101 33.80 -0.09 4.34
N GLN A 102 33.78 -1.42 4.31
CA GLN A 102 34.90 -2.24 3.86
C GLN A 102 35.20 -2.01 2.38
N SER A 103 34.19 -2.10 1.51
CA SER A 103 34.32 -1.86 0.07
C SER A 103 34.88 -0.46 -0.22
N ARG A 104 34.43 0.55 0.55
CA ARG A 104 34.95 1.90 0.46
C ARG A 104 36.44 1.97 0.78
N THR A 105 36.86 1.28 1.83
CA THR A 105 38.27 1.21 2.23
C THR A 105 39.12 0.51 1.15
N GLU A 106 38.62 -0.59 0.58
CA GLU A 106 39.28 -1.31 -0.50
C GLU A 106 39.40 -0.45 -1.77
N ILE A 107 38.34 0.29 -2.12
CA ILE A 107 38.33 1.21 -3.26
C ILE A 107 39.38 2.31 -3.05
N TYR A 108 39.45 2.92 -1.90
CA TYR A 108 40.48 3.94 -1.60
C TYR A 108 41.88 3.37 -1.65
N ALA A 109 42.09 2.15 -1.12
CA ALA A 109 43.39 1.48 -1.22
C ALA A 109 43.79 1.20 -2.68
N ARG A 110 42.84 0.75 -3.54
CA ARG A 110 43.08 0.55 -4.98
C ARG A 110 43.34 1.86 -5.71
N ILE A 111 42.62 2.93 -5.36
CA ILE A 111 42.85 4.25 -5.93
C ILE A 111 44.26 4.76 -5.58
N ASP A 112 44.72 4.55 -4.34
CA ASP A 112 46.07 4.95 -3.90
C ASP A 112 47.14 4.10 -4.59
N ASP A 113 46.92 2.82 -4.77
CA ASP A 113 47.81 1.92 -5.51
C ASP A 113 47.86 2.30 -7.01
N LEU A 114 46.73 2.57 -7.64
CA LEU A 114 46.67 3.10 -9.01
C LEU A 114 47.36 4.44 -9.16
N LYS A 115 47.26 5.34 -8.17
CA LYS A 115 47.99 6.61 -8.18
C LYS A 115 49.52 6.41 -8.06
N ARG A 116 49.94 5.38 -7.35
CA ARG A 116 51.38 5.04 -7.20
C ARG A 116 51.95 4.35 -8.44
N THR A 117 51.14 3.53 -9.14
CA THR A 117 51.55 2.79 -10.36
C THR A 117 51.39 3.58 -11.62
N GLN A 118 50.61 4.66 -11.64
CA GLN A 118 50.52 5.57 -12.75
C GLN A 118 51.81 6.45 -12.79
N GLN A 119 52.75 6.10 -13.64
CA GLN A 119 53.66 7.07 -14.29
C GLN A 119 52.83 8.30 -14.73
N PRO A 120 53.41 9.53 -14.68
CA PRO A 120 52.66 10.75 -14.92
C PRO A 120 51.84 10.63 -16.22
N ALA A 121 50.56 10.29 -16.10
CA ALA A 121 49.62 10.41 -17.17
C ALA A 121 49.59 11.89 -17.60
N ALA A 122 49.49 12.12 -18.90
CA ALA A 122 49.32 13.46 -19.42
C ALA A 122 48.36 14.27 -18.59
N ALA A 123 48.68 15.53 -18.33
CA ALA A 123 47.91 16.43 -17.48
C ALA A 123 46.40 16.24 -17.74
N PRO A 124 45.56 16.17 -16.67
CA PRO A 124 44.13 16.05 -16.88
C PRO A 124 43.67 17.17 -17.82
N PRO A 125 42.75 16.88 -18.74
CA PRO A 125 42.25 17.91 -19.64
C PRO A 125 41.80 19.13 -18.80
N PRO A 126 42.07 20.36 -19.30
CA PRO A 126 41.73 21.56 -18.55
C PRO A 126 40.25 21.51 -18.14
N PRO A 127 39.90 21.95 -16.94
CA PRO A 127 38.52 21.91 -16.46
C PRO A 127 37.64 22.64 -17.46
N THR A 128 36.54 22.01 -17.88
CA THR A 128 35.55 22.60 -18.80
C THR A 128 35.11 23.96 -18.24
N PRO A 129 35.35 25.05 -18.95
CA PRO A 129 34.96 26.37 -18.43
C PRO A 129 33.42 26.45 -18.36
N ILE A 130 32.91 26.72 -17.16
CA ILE A 130 31.48 26.84 -16.95
C ILE A 130 31.05 28.28 -17.13
N PRO A 131 30.26 28.62 -18.16
CA PRO A 131 29.81 29.99 -18.40
C PRO A 131 28.99 30.53 -17.21
N GLN A 132 29.15 31.81 -16.91
CA GLN A 132 28.42 32.49 -15.85
C GLN A 132 27.00 32.91 -16.30
N ASP A 133 26.85 33.25 -17.58
CA ASP A 133 25.57 33.55 -18.17
C ASP A 133 24.74 32.29 -18.39
N LYS A 134 23.45 32.34 -18.00
CA LYS A 134 22.53 31.18 -18.05
C LYS A 134 22.38 30.62 -19.46
N THR A 135 22.15 31.50 -20.43
CA THR A 135 21.93 31.09 -21.83
C THR A 135 23.20 30.50 -22.42
N ALA A 136 24.33 31.13 -22.19
CA ALA A 136 25.63 30.62 -22.64
C ALA A 136 25.96 29.28 -21.96
N HIS A 137 25.60 29.09 -20.69
CA HIS A 137 25.81 27.84 -19.96
C HIS A 137 24.99 26.69 -20.59
N PHE A 138 23.67 26.90 -20.82
CA PHE A 138 22.83 25.88 -21.44
C PHE A 138 23.25 25.59 -22.87
N THR A 139 23.59 26.62 -23.69
CA THR A 139 24.11 26.43 -25.03
C THR A 139 25.41 25.62 -25.06
N ALA A 140 26.32 25.85 -24.10
CA ALA A 140 27.51 25.06 -23.94
C ALA A 140 27.21 23.58 -23.59
N LEU A 141 26.23 23.35 -22.75
CA LEU A 141 25.75 22.00 -22.40
C LEU A 141 25.16 21.28 -23.64
N GLU A 142 24.28 21.94 -24.39
CA GLU A 142 23.70 21.38 -25.61
C GLU A 142 24.79 21.07 -26.67
N ALA A 143 25.73 21.96 -26.83
CA ALA A 143 26.85 21.76 -27.76
C ALA A 143 27.74 20.56 -27.33
N ALA A 144 28.01 20.42 -26.04
CA ALA A 144 28.75 19.27 -25.50
C ALA A 144 27.97 17.97 -25.70
N TYR A 145 26.67 17.96 -25.43
CA TYR A 145 25.80 16.81 -25.64
C TYR A 145 25.74 16.40 -27.11
N GLY A 146 25.54 17.36 -28.02
CA GLY A 146 25.52 17.11 -29.45
C GLY A 146 26.85 16.56 -29.99
N LYS A 147 27.99 16.92 -29.40
CA LYS A 147 29.32 16.39 -29.71
C LYS A 147 29.66 15.07 -29.02
N LYS A 148 28.78 14.57 -28.15
CA LYS A 148 28.99 13.40 -27.27
C LYS A 148 30.21 13.58 -26.36
N ASP A 149 30.49 14.83 -25.97
CA ASP A 149 31.53 15.14 -24.97
C ASP A 149 30.96 14.91 -23.58
N TRP A 150 30.86 13.62 -23.21
CA TRP A 150 30.23 13.19 -21.97
C TRP A 150 30.91 13.78 -20.72
N PRO A 151 32.27 13.92 -20.67
CA PRO A 151 32.92 14.63 -19.57
C PRO A 151 32.41 16.06 -19.40
N ALA A 152 32.27 16.82 -20.52
CA ALA A 152 31.77 18.18 -20.46
C ALA A 152 30.28 18.24 -20.08
N VAL A 153 29.44 17.32 -20.59
CA VAL A 153 28.04 17.22 -20.18
C VAL A 153 27.91 17.01 -18.67
N ARG A 154 28.71 16.11 -18.10
CA ARG A 154 28.73 15.83 -16.65
C ARG A 154 29.25 17.01 -15.82
N ALA A 155 30.09 17.87 -16.38
CA ALA A 155 30.54 19.07 -15.70
C ALA A 155 29.50 20.20 -15.76
N LEU A 156 28.91 20.42 -16.92
CA LEU A 156 27.99 21.52 -17.17
C LEU A 156 26.58 21.28 -16.62
N GLY A 157 26.02 20.09 -16.83
CA GLY A 157 24.60 19.81 -16.54
C GLY A 157 24.25 19.93 -15.04
N PRO A 158 24.94 19.26 -14.11
CA PRO A 158 24.67 19.38 -12.70
C PRO A 158 24.82 20.81 -12.18
N GLU A 159 25.79 21.55 -12.70
CA GLU A 159 26.04 22.94 -12.31
C GLU A 159 24.92 23.85 -12.81
N PHE A 160 24.38 23.59 -14.03
CA PHE A 160 23.21 24.31 -14.55
C PHE A 160 22.00 24.10 -13.63
N VAL A 161 21.68 22.85 -13.27
CA VAL A 161 20.56 22.52 -12.39
C VAL A 161 20.74 23.15 -10.99
N ASN A 162 21.96 23.18 -10.47
CA ASN A 162 22.24 23.79 -9.17
C ASN A 162 22.08 25.30 -9.17
N ARG A 163 22.51 25.98 -10.23
CA ARG A 163 22.40 27.44 -10.35
C ARG A 163 21.00 27.90 -10.72
N TYR A 164 20.31 27.10 -11.56
CA TYR A 164 19.02 27.49 -12.15
C TYR A 164 17.95 26.41 -11.96
N PRO A 165 17.64 26.00 -10.72
CA PRO A 165 16.76 24.84 -10.46
C PRO A 165 15.29 25.07 -10.85
N GLN A 166 14.90 26.32 -11.07
CA GLN A 166 13.54 26.72 -11.49
C GLN A 166 13.49 27.10 -12.98
N ASP A 167 14.57 26.94 -13.70
CA ASP A 167 14.60 27.23 -15.13
C ASP A 167 13.86 26.14 -15.92
N ASP A 168 13.19 26.55 -17.01
CA ASP A 168 12.47 25.65 -17.91
C ASP A 168 13.40 24.65 -18.67
N LYS A 169 14.71 24.87 -18.58
CA LYS A 169 15.75 23.99 -19.13
C LYS A 169 16.44 23.10 -18.09
N ALA A 170 16.05 23.20 -16.83
CA ALA A 170 16.70 22.43 -15.78
C ALA A 170 16.40 20.92 -15.91
N ASP A 171 15.23 20.56 -16.38
CA ASP A 171 14.86 19.19 -16.67
C ASP A 171 15.60 18.61 -17.88
N ASP A 172 15.71 19.39 -18.98
CA ASP A 172 16.53 19.03 -20.14
C ASP A 172 18.00 18.82 -19.74
N ALA A 173 18.56 19.70 -18.92
CA ALA A 173 19.94 19.57 -18.43
C ALA A 173 20.14 18.29 -17.63
N LEU A 174 19.19 17.94 -16.78
CA LEU A 174 19.26 16.73 -15.98
C LEU A 174 19.12 15.47 -16.84
N PHE A 175 18.24 15.52 -17.83
CA PHE A 175 18.09 14.46 -18.83
C PHE A 175 19.40 14.24 -19.61
N TYR A 176 20.02 15.30 -20.12
CA TYR A 176 21.27 15.19 -20.88
C TYR A 176 22.38 14.50 -20.07
N VAL A 177 22.49 14.80 -18.78
CA VAL A 177 23.47 14.11 -17.90
C VAL A 177 23.14 12.64 -17.75
N GLY A 178 21.86 12.31 -17.54
CA GLY A 178 21.43 10.93 -17.37
C GLY A 178 21.63 10.09 -18.64
N ASP A 179 21.26 10.62 -19.80
CA ASP A 179 21.49 9.96 -21.09
C ASP A 179 22.99 9.86 -21.43
N ALA A 180 23.77 10.93 -21.18
CA ALA A 180 25.22 10.89 -21.34
C ALA A 180 25.87 9.79 -20.51
N ASP A 181 25.43 9.61 -19.26
CA ASP A 181 25.91 8.51 -18.41
C ASP A 181 25.50 7.14 -18.98
N LEU A 182 24.28 7.01 -19.52
CA LEU A 182 23.82 5.77 -20.16
C LEU A 182 24.67 5.43 -21.39
N GLN A 183 24.87 6.40 -22.28
CA GLN A 183 25.64 6.25 -23.50
C GLN A 183 27.15 5.97 -23.24
N ASP A 184 27.64 6.44 -22.10
CA ASP A 184 29.03 6.21 -21.65
C ASP A 184 29.19 4.89 -20.86
N GLY A 185 28.15 4.02 -20.85
CA GLY A 185 28.21 2.73 -20.18
C GLY A 185 28.15 2.82 -18.64
N ARG A 186 27.52 3.85 -18.10
CA ARG A 186 27.41 4.13 -16.65
C ARG A 186 25.95 4.05 -16.18
N PRO A 187 25.30 2.87 -16.29
CA PRO A 187 23.86 2.72 -16.06
C PRO A 187 23.43 3.13 -14.66
N THR A 188 24.22 2.85 -13.62
CA THR A 188 23.89 3.23 -12.23
C THR A 188 23.84 4.75 -12.05
N SER A 189 24.78 5.49 -12.67
CA SER A 189 24.80 6.96 -12.65
C SER A 189 23.60 7.52 -13.39
N SER A 190 23.32 6.99 -14.60
CA SER A 190 22.13 7.34 -15.39
C SER A 190 20.84 7.20 -14.57
N LEU A 191 20.61 6.05 -13.94
CA LEU A 191 19.45 5.82 -13.07
C LEU A 191 19.34 6.86 -11.95
N GLY A 192 20.46 7.27 -11.35
CA GLY A 192 20.51 8.32 -10.36
C GLY A 192 19.97 9.65 -10.88
N GLN A 193 20.39 10.07 -12.08
CA GLN A 193 19.95 11.31 -12.70
C GLN A 193 18.50 11.24 -13.17
N MET A 194 18.08 10.15 -13.80
CA MET A 194 16.68 9.95 -14.23
C MET A 194 15.71 9.92 -13.03
N ASN A 195 16.08 9.27 -11.92
CA ASN A 195 15.27 9.30 -10.71
C ASN A 195 15.18 10.73 -10.11
N LYS A 196 16.26 11.50 -10.17
CA LYS A 196 16.25 12.90 -9.75
C LYS A 196 15.32 13.73 -10.66
N LEU A 197 15.38 13.51 -11.97
CA LEU A 197 14.50 14.15 -12.96
C LEU A 197 13.01 13.86 -12.65
N LEU A 198 12.63 12.60 -12.46
CA LEU A 198 11.26 12.21 -12.15
C LEU A 198 10.73 12.87 -10.86
N LYS A 199 11.60 13.01 -9.85
CA LYS A 199 11.24 13.60 -8.55
C LYS A 199 11.12 15.12 -8.61
N MET A 200 12.07 15.78 -9.26
CA MET A 200 12.13 17.24 -9.30
C MET A 200 11.18 17.84 -10.34
N PHE A 201 11.01 17.15 -11.48
CA PHE A 201 10.28 17.65 -12.63
C PHE A 201 9.20 16.67 -13.11
N PRO A 202 8.16 16.37 -12.30
CA PRO A 202 7.15 15.35 -12.59
C PRO A 202 6.26 15.65 -13.80
N ARG A 203 6.37 16.86 -14.37
CA ARG A 203 5.65 17.33 -15.58
C ARG A 203 6.56 17.64 -16.75
N SER A 204 7.84 17.25 -16.68
CA SER A 204 8.80 17.49 -17.73
C SER A 204 8.37 16.81 -19.04
N ASN A 205 8.70 17.47 -20.15
CA ASN A 205 8.47 16.95 -21.52
C ASN A 205 9.47 15.85 -21.93
N VAL A 206 10.53 15.62 -21.17
CA VAL A 206 11.53 14.58 -21.44
C VAL A 206 11.33 13.32 -20.58
N LEU A 207 10.22 13.22 -19.84
CA LEU A 207 9.93 12.06 -18.99
C LEU A 207 9.68 10.77 -19.79
N ASP A 208 9.19 10.88 -20.99
CA ASP A 208 9.02 9.78 -21.92
C ASP A 208 10.35 9.08 -22.22
N ARG A 209 11.36 9.87 -22.63
CA ARG A 209 12.73 9.41 -22.87
C ARG A 209 13.40 8.92 -21.57
N ALA A 210 13.23 9.67 -20.49
CA ALA A 210 13.82 9.29 -19.20
C ALA A 210 13.33 7.92 -18.71
N LEU A 211 12.04 7.62 -18.83
CA LEU A 211 11.49 6.31 -18.46
C LEU A 211 12.02 5.20 -19.37
N PHE A 212 12.16 5.46 -20.66
CA PHE A 212 12.71 4.51 -21.61
C PHE A 212 14.18 4.21 -21.29
N ASP A 213 14.99 5.26 -21.09
CA ASP A 213 16.42 5.16 -20.77
C ASP A 213 16.65 4.46 -19.42
N MET A 214 15.76 4.64 -18.44
CA MET A 214 15.80 3.84 -17.21
C MET A 214 15.62 2.34 -17.51
N GLY A 215 14.74 1.99 -18.44
CA GLY A 215 14.58 0.61 -18.88
C GLY A 215 15.86 0.06 -19.52
N GLU A 216 16.52 0.83 -20.39
CA GLU A 216 17.80 0.47 -20.99
C GLU A 216 18.90 0.32 -19.93
N ALA A 217 18.96 1.26 -18.97
CA ALA A 217 19.95 1.23 -17.90
C ALA A 217 19.78 -0.03 -17.01
N TYR A 218 18.55 -0.40 -16.68
CA TYR A 218 18.29 -1.64 -15.94
C TYR A 218 18.64 -2.89 -16.75
N LEU A 219 18.40 -2.91 -18.08
CA LEU A 219 18.83 -4.02 -18.93
C LEU A 219 20.36 -4.15 -18.97
N MET A 220 21.09 -3.04 -19.02
CA MET A 220 22.56 -3.06 -18.93
C MET A 220 23.06 -3.64 -17.58
N LEU A 221 22.25 -3.53 -16.54
CA LEU A 221 22.52 -4.12 -15.21
C LEU A 221 21.96 -5.54 -15.07
N HIS A 222 21.40 -6.14 -16.13
CA HIS A 222 20.70 -7.42 -16.13
C HIS A 222 19.49 -7.47 -15.17
N ASP A 223 18.99 -6.32 -14.73
CA ASP A 223 17.82 -6.20 -13.86
C ASP A 223 16.53 -6.10 -14.70
N CYS A 224 16.12 -7.23 -15.23
CA CYS A 224 14.91 -7.31 -16.04
C CYS A 224 13.62 -6.97 -15.27
N THR A 225 13.61 -7.15 -13.94
CA THR A 225 12.45 -6.81 -13.12
C THR A 225 12.20 -5.32 -13.14
N ASN A 226 13.21 -4.52 -12.84
CA ASN A 226 13.08 -3.07 -12.85
C ASN A 226 13.03 -2.50 -14.29
N ALA A 227 13.71 -3.12 -15.25
CA ALA A 227 13.59 -2.76 -16.67
C ALA A 227 12.14 -2.88 -17.15
N LYS A 228 11.46 -3.97 -16.81
CA LYS A 228 10.05 -4.18 -17.12
C LYS A 228 9.17 -3.08 -16.52
N LEU A 229 9.36 -2.74 -15.25
CA LEU A 229 8.59 -1.67 -14.59
C LEU A 229 8.78 -0.32 -15.27
N ALA A 230 10.01 0.03 -15.66
CA ALA A 230 10.30 1.28 -16.34
C ALA A 230 9.63 1.35 -17.72
N TYR A 231 9.72 0.29 -18.53
CA TYR A 231 9.06 0.24 -19.84
C TYR A 231 7.53 0.20 -19.73
N GLU A 232 6.96 -0.52 -18.77
CA GLU A 232 5.51 -0.49 -18.51
C GLU A 232 5.03 0.92 -18.14
N ALA A 233 5.79 1.64 -17.33
CA ALA A 233 5.49 3.03 -17.01
C ALA A 233 5.55 3.94 -18.24
N CYS A 234 6.54 3.75 -19.13
CA CYS A 234 6.68 4.46 -20.40
C CYS A 234 5.50 4.16 -21.33
N GLU A 235 5.21 2.88 -21.61
CA GLU A 235 4.10 2.46 -22.49
C GLU A 235 2.75 2.99 -21.98
N LYS A 236 2.48 2.86 -20.69
CA LYS A 236 1.22 3.28 -20.08
C LYS A 236 1.01 4.79 -20.15
N ARG A 237 2.07 5.57 -19.96
CA ARG A 237 2.00 7.03 -19.95
C ARG A 237 2.00 7.64 -21.34
N TYR A 238 2.67 7.01 -22.31
CA TYR A 238 2.88 7.50 -23.67
C TYR A 238 2.47 6.48 -24.76
N PRO A 239 1.26 5.90 -24.71
CA PRO A 239 0.88 4.74 -25.55
C PRO A 239 0.78 5.07 -27.05
N LYS A 240 0.58 6.35 -27.38
CA LYS A 240 0.44 6.82 -28.78
C LYS A 240 1.76 7.32 -29.37
N GLU A 241 2.76 7.54 -28.56
CA GLU A 241 4.05 8.04 -28.98
C GLU A 241 4.95 6.89 -29.41
N LYS A 242 5.90 7.19 -30.30
CA LYS A 242 6.84 6.18 -30.81
C LYS A 242 7.60 5.52 -29.65
N ILE A 243 8.04 6.30 -28.67
CA ILE A 243 8.81 5.80 -27.53
C ILE A 243 8.02 4.82 -26.65
N GLY A 244 6.72 5.03 -26.50
CA GLY A 244 5.84 4.07 -25.82
C GLY A 244 5.66 2.77 -26.61
N GLN A 245 5.62 2.85 -27.94
CA GLN A 245 5.60 1.66 -28.79
C GLN A 245 6.95 0.92 -28.76
N ASP A 246 8.06 1.64 -28.71
CA ASP A 246 9.40 1.07 -28.56
C ASP A 246 9.54 0.39 -27.20
N ALA A 247 9.02 1.00 -26.12
CA ALA A 247 8.94 0.38 -24.78
C ALA A 247 8.15 -0.93 -24.79
N LYS A 248 7.01 -0.96 -25.49
CA LYS A 248 6.23 -2.19 -25.68
C LYS A 248 7.02 -3.28 -26.39
N ALA A 249 7.79 -2.93 -27.41
CA ALA A 249 8.67 -3.87 -28.10
C ALA A 249 9.76 -4.44 -27.18
N LYS A 250 10.34 -3.59 -26.31
CA LYS A 250 11.29 -4.02 -25.27
C LYS A 250 10.65 -4.98 -24.25
N LEU A 251 9.43 -4.71 -23.80
CA LEU A 251 8.67 -5.62 -22.95
C LEU A 251 8.47 -6.99 -23.59
N ALA A 252 8.13 -7.03 -24.88
CA ALA A 252 8.01 -8.29 -25.63
C ALA A 252 9.34 -9.04 -25.72
N THR A 253 10.46 -8.33 -25.79
CA THR A 253 11.81 -8.92 -25.78
C THR A 253 12.15 -9.50 -24.42
N ILE A 254 11.89 -8.76 -23.33
CA ILE A 254 12.09 -9.24 -21.95
C ILE A 254 11.25 -10.49 -21.68
N ALA A 255 10.00 -10.52 -22.18
CA ALA A 255 9.11 -11.68 -21.98
C ALA A 255 9.63 -12.95 -22.67
N LYS A 256 10.36 -12.83 -23.77
CA LYS A 256 11.03 -13.95 -24.45
C LYS A 256 12.30 -14.42 -23.73
N ASN A 257 12.81 -13.62 -22.81
CA ASN A 257 14.00 -13.86 -22.00
C ASN A 257 15.17 -14.51 -22.78
N PRO A 258 15.72 -13.82 -23.81
CA PRO A 258 16.83 -14.37 -24.56
C PRO A 258 18.05 -14.58 -23.64
N PRO A 259 18.92 -15.56 -23.94
CA PRO A 259 20.11 -15.85 -23.15
C PRO A 259 20.97 -14.60 -22.92
N GLY A 260 21.41 -14.35 -21.69
CA GLY A 260 22.27 -13.23 -21.33
C GLY A 260 21.54 -11.89 -21.10
N LEU A 261 20.23 -11.79 -21.36
CA LEU A 261 19.52 -10.52 -21.14
C LEU A 261 19.26 -10.25 -19.64
N CYS A 262 18.71 -11.22 -18.94
CA CYS A 262 18.25 -11.08 -17.55
C CYS A 262 19.15 -11.78 -16.53
N ALA A 263 20.19 -12.42 -16.97
CA ALA A 263 21.21 -13.03 -16.12
C ALA A 263 22.58 -12.67 -16.69
N PRO A 264 23.55 -12.33 -15.84
CA PRO A 264 24.91 -12.18 -16.33
C PRO A 264 25.35 -13.49 -17.00
N PRO A 265 26.17 -13.43 -18.06
CA PRO A 265 26.66 -14.58 -18.78
C PRO A 265 27.53 -15.51 -17.92
#